data_ef7b07f65e6df6cffd5fc5017e1c6b5a
#
_entry.id   ef7b07f65e6df6cffd5fc5017e1c6b5a
#
_cell.length_a   1.000
_cell.length_b   1.000
_cell.length_c   1.000
_cell.angle_alpha   90.00
_cell.angle_beta   90.00
_cell.angle_gamma   90.00
#
_symmetry.space_group_name_H-M   'P 1'
#
loop_
_entity.id
_entity.type
_entity.pdbx_description
1 polymer ?
#
loop_
_entity_poly.entity_id
_entity_poly.type
_entity_poly.pdbx_seq_one_letter_code
_entity_poly.pdbx_strand_id
1 'polypeptide(L)'
;MTAQTTSPVSSSTGFSGQLHRNPHGRLVLTLPDGTAHEGVVPVRAFPIAAPHEGLSLVGADGHELQWIDRLDTLPSPQRQLLEEELAVREFVPTIEKIVAVSSFSTPSTWDVQTDRGAARLVLKAEEDIRRLAGRTRLLIAAGEGGQFKVPDTTALDKHSRKLLERFL
;
A
#
# COMPACT_ATOMS: atom_id res chain seq x y z
N MET A 1 50.26 -18.72 -21.27
CA MET A 1 48.81 -19.01 -21.29
C MET A 1 48.25 -18.78 -19.87
N THR A 2 47.75 -17.62 -19.65
CA THR A 2 47.17 -17.22 -18.35
C THR A 2 45.66 -17.35 -18.45
N ALA A 3 45.10 -18.33 -17.78
CA ALA A 3 43.67 -18.49 -17.64
C ALA A 3 43.12 -17.40 -16.71
N GLN A 4 42.35 -16.47 -17.25
CA GLN A 4 41.58 -15.55 -16.48
C GLN A 4 40.37 -16.30 -15.95
N THR A 5 40.38 -16.59 -14.66
CA THR A 5 39.22 -17.07 -13.91
C THR A 5 38.30 -15.88 -13.71
N THR A 6 37.29 -15.75 -14.53
CA THR A 6 36.13 -14.87 -14.27
C THR A 6 35.31 -15.48 -13.14
N SER A 7 35.49 -14.93 -11.96
CA SER A 7 34.59 -15.20 -10.85
C SER A 7 33.19 -14.71 -11.22
N PRO A 8 32.14 -15.52 -11.02
CA PRO A 8 30.76 -15.03 -11.18
C PRO A 8 30.50 -13.98 -10.10
N VAL A 9 30.15 -12.79 -10.53
CA VAL A 9 29.61 -11.77 -9.66
C VAL A 9 28.29 -12.33 -9.13
N SER A 10 28.30 -12.85 -7.92
CA SER A 10 27.10 -13.13 -7.17
C SER A 10 26.42 -11.80 -6.91
N SER A 11 25.47 -11.45 -7.74
CA SER A 11 24.50 -10.40 -7.45
C SER A 11 23.62 -10.90 -6.30
N SER A 12 24.13 -10.81 -5.07
CA SER A 12 23.28 -10.85 -3.89
C SER A 12 22.46 -9.56 -3.92
N THR A 13 21.27 -9.63 -4.48
CA THR A 13 20.24 -8.59 -4.40
C THR A 13 19.74 -8.50 -2.96
N GLY A 14 20.64 -8.26 -2.03
CA GLY A 14 20.35 -8.06 -0.63
C GLY A 14 20.31 -6.56 -0.32
N PHE A 15 19.35 -6.16 0.51
CA PHE A 15 19.32 -4.83 1.09
C PHE A 15 20.68 -4.53 1.75
N SER A 16 21.34 -3.48 1.31
CA SER A 16 22.68 -3.09 1.78
C SER A 16 22.65 -1.64 2.27
N GLY A 17 21.96 -1.38 3.36
CA GLY A 17 21.89 -0.05 3.95
C GLY A 17 21.40 -0.12 5.39
N GLN A 18 21.35 1.03 6.04
CA GLN A 18 20.76 1.17 7.34
C GLN A 18 19.61 2.16 7.30
N LEU A 19 18.48 1.76 7.87
CA LEU A 19 17.30 2.59 8.00
C LEU A 19 17.14 3.04 9.45
N HIS A 20 16.86 4.32 9.66
CA HIS A 20 16.52 4.88 10.94
C HIS A 20 15.56 6.06 10.79
N ARG A 21 14.92 6.47 11.87
CA ARG A 21 14.17 7.73 11.91
C ARG A 21 15.04 8.84 12.50
N ASN A 22 15.01 9.98 11.85
CA ASN A 22 15.64 11.18 12.41
C ASN A 22 14.76 11.82 13.52
N PRO A 23 15.24 12.82 14.26
CA PRO A 23 14.46 13.53 15.28
C PRO A 23 13.17 14.17 14.78
N HIS A 24 13.04 14.40 13.48
CA HIS A 24 11.83 14.94 12.83
C HIS A 24 10.83 13.86 12.38
N GLY A 25 11.10 12.59 12.69
CA GLY A 25 10.26 11.45 12.34
C GLY A 25 10.37 10.99 10.87
N ARG A 26 11.32 11.55 10.12
CA ARG A 26 11.55 11.15 8.72
C ARG A 26 12.42 9.91 8.61
N LEU A 27 12.11 9.06 7.67
CA LEU A 27 12.92 7.88 7.37
C LEU A 27 14.21 8.30 6.66
N VAL A 28 15.33 7.80 7.14
CA VAL A 28 16.67 8.04 6.59
C VAL A 28 17.28 6.71 6.18
N LEU A 29 17.75 6.63 4.94
CA LEU A 29 18.54 5.52 4.42
C LEU A 29 19.99 5.92 4.33
N THR A 30 20.86 5.21 5.02
CA THR A 30 22.31 5.34 4.90
C THR A 30 22.83 4.19 4.06
N LEU A 31 23.41 4.50 2.91
CA LEU A 31 24.02 3.52 2.01
C LEU A 31 25.38 3.04 2.52
N PRO A 32 25.90 1.91 2.02
CA PRO A 32 27.19 1.37 2.45
C PRO A 32 28.39 2.32 2.20
N ASP A 33 28.28 3.23 1.26
CA ASP A 33 29.26 4.27 0.95
C ASP A 33 29.26 5.44 1.97
N GLY A 34 28.33 5.42 2.93
CA GLY A 34 28.14 6.46 3.93
C GLY A 34 27.19 7.59 3.52
N THR A 35 26.64 7.55 2.29
CA THR A 35 25.66 8.53 1.81
C THR A 35 24.34 8.36 2.55
N ALA A 36 23.83 9.42 3.18
CA ALA A 36 22.55 9.43 3.87
C ALA A 36 21.50 10.18 3.03
N HIS A 37 20.36 9.53 2.82
CA HIS A 37 19.20 10.11 2.14
C HIS A 37 18.06 10.29 3.14
N GLU A 38 17.67 11.52 3.38
CA GLU A 38 16.59 11.87 4.28
C GLU A 38 15.25 11.96 3.52
N GLY A 39 14.17 11.58 4.21
CA GLY A 39 12.83 11.64 3.61
C GLY A 39 12.56 10.52 2.61
N VAL A 40 13.15 9.36 2.83
CA VAL A 40 12.94 8.18 2.00
C VAL A 40 11.52 7.67 2.16
N VAL A 41 10.90 7.31 1.04
CA VAL A 41 9.53 6.81 0.96
C VAL A 41 9.56 5.37 0.49
N PRO A 42 9.09 4.41 1.30
CA PRO A 42 8.88 3.05 0.83
C PRO A 42 7.61 2.95 -0.02
N VAL A 43 7.72 2.29 -1.18
CA VAL A 43 6.61 2.07 -2.11
C VAL A 43 6.55 0.60 -2.49
N ARG A 44 5.38 -0.04 -2.29
CA ARG A 44 5.17 -1.43 -2.72
C ARG A 44 4.92 -1.49 -4.23
N ALA A 45 5.62 -2.37 -4.91
CA ALA A 45 5.37 -2.64 -6.34
C ALA A 45 4.07 -3.43 -6.54
N PHE A 46 3.77 -4.33 -5.59
CA PHE A 46 2.61 -5.23 -5.67
C PHE A 46 1.77 -5.18 -4.38
N PRO A 47 1.11 -4.04 -4.06
CA PRO A 47 0.47 -3.83 -2.76
C PRO A 47 -0.70 -4.80 -2.49
N ILE A 48 -1.26 -5.39 -3.52
CA ILE A 48 -2.43 -6.27 -3.43
C ILE A 48 -2.06 -7.73 -3.66
N ALA A 49 -1.30 -8.01 -4.73
CA ALA A 49 -0.98 -9.37 -5.15
C ALA A 49 0.10 -10.02 -4.28
N ALA A 50 1.13 -9.24 -3.89
CA ALA A 50 2.27 -9.72 -3.12
C ALA A 50 2.81 -8.60 -2.20
N PRO A 51 2.09 -8.25 -1.12
CA PRO A 51 2.41 -7.07 -0.29
C PRO A 51 3.76 -7.14 0.43
N HIS A 52 4.37 -8.31 0.53
CA HIS A 52 5.68 -8.50 1.15
C HIS A 52 6.83 -8.60 0.14
N GLU A 53 6.53 -8.52 -1.16
CA GLU A 53 7.47 -8.64 -2.25
C GLU A 53 7.54 -7.35 -3.09
N GLY A 54 8.75 -6.99 -3.50
CA GLY A 54 8.96 -5.82 -4.36
C GLY A 54 8.69 -4.50 -3.64
N LEU A 55 9.66 -4.02 -2.89
CA LEU A 55 9.62 -2.73 -2.22
C LEU A 55 10.69 -1.81 -2.77
N SER A 56 10.30 -0.66 -3.29
CA SER A 56 11.21 0.39 -3.72
C SER A 56 11.38 1.43 -2.61
N LEU A 57 12.61 1.78 -2.30
CA LEU A 57 12.95 2.91 -1.45
C LEU A 57 13.24 4.11 -2.33
N VAL A 58 12.35 5.08 -2.30
CA VAL A 58 12.37 6.26 -3.18
C VAL A 58 12.86 7.47 -2.39
N GLY A 59 13.81 8.19 -2.96
CA GLY A 59 14.33 9.44 -2.38
C GLY A 59 13.35 10.59 -2.49
N ALA A 60 13.66 11.70 -1.81
CA ALA A 60 12.87 12.93 -1.85
C ALA A 60 12.75 13.55 -3.24
N ASP A 61 13.67 13.21 -4.14
CA ASP A 61 13.69 13.62 -5.57
C ASP A 61 12.83 12.71 -6.48
N GLY A 62 12.22 11.66 -5.92
CA GLY A 62 11.39 10.71 -6.65
C GLY A 62 12.15 9.57 -7.35
N HIS A 63 13.49 9.50 -7.19
CA HIS A 63 14.29 8.40 -7.76
C HIS A 63 14.39 7.22 -6.80
N GLU A 64 14.41 6.02 -7.36
CA GLU A 64 14.67 4.80 -6.60
C GLU A 64 16.12 4.80 -6.10
N LEU A 65 16.27 4.68 -4.78
CA LEU A 65 17.58 4.58 -4.13
C LEU A 65 17.99 3.11 -3.98
N GLN A 66 17.04 2.27 -3.66
CA GLN A 66 17.27 0.84 -3.47
C GLN A 66 15.99 0.03 -3.64
N TRP A 67 16.14 -1.17 -4.18
CA TRP A 67 15.09 -2.18 -4.30
C TRP A 67 15.26 -3.27 -3.26
N ILE A 68 14.15 -3.73 -2.69
CA ILE A 68 14.09 -4.84 -1.75
C ILE A 68 13.17 -5.90 -2.35
N ASP A 69 13.70 -7.08 -2.63
CA ASP A 69 12.90 -8.15 -3.23
C ASP A 69 11.84 -8.68 -2.27
N ARG A 70 12.21 -8.86 -1.00
CA ARG A 70 11.31 -9.39 0.04
C ARG A 70 11.57 -8.71 1.38
N LEU A 71 10.49 -8.26 2.01
CA LEU A 71 10.53 -7.63 3.35
C LEU A 71 11.00 -8.60 4.44
N ASP A 72 10.66 -9.88 4.33
CA ASP A 72 11.01 -10.90 5.32
C ASP A 72 12.51 -11.24 5.36
N THR A 73 13.27 -10.87 4.35
CA THR A 73 14.73 -11.03 4.32
C THR A 73 15.49 -9.97 5.13
N LEU A 74 14.80 -8.91 5.54
CA LEU A 74 15.40 -7.83 6.30
C LEU A 74 15.56 -8.18 7.77
N PRO A 75 16.59 -7.63 8.45
CA PRO A 75 16.66 -7.67 9.91
C PRO A 75 15.39 -7.07 10.55
N SER A 76 14.94 -7.68 11.66
CA SER A 76 13.68 -7.32 12.32
C SER A 76 13.49 -5.82 12.59
N PRO A 77 14.51 -5.06 13.10
CA PRO A 77 14.34 -3.64 13.35
C PRO A 77 14.07 -2.82 12.09
N GLN A 78 14.73 -3.16 10.98
CA GLN A 78 14.55 -2.44 9.71
C GLN A 78 13.23 -2.81 9.03
N ARG A 79 12.85 -4.08 9.08
CA ARG A 79 11.55 -4.54 8.59
C ARG A 79 10.42 -3.84 9.33
N GLN A 80 10.46 -3.81 10.66
CA GLN A 80 9.44 -3.14 11.47
C GLN A 80 9.31 -1.65 11.12
N LEU A 81 10.41 -0.96 10.94
CA LEU A 81 10.45 0.45 10.55
C LEU A 81 9.76 0.70 9.20
N LEU A 82 10.01 -0.17 8.22
CA LEU A 82 9.36 -0.10 6.91
C LEU A 82 7.88 -0.45 6.98
N GLU A 83 7.50 -1.46 7.74
CA GLU A 83 6.11 -1.85 7.94
C GLU A 83 5.29 -0.73 8.60
N GLU A 84 5.85 -0.06 9.60
CA GLU A 84 5.24 1.11 10.25
C GLU A 84 5.05 2.27 9.26
N GLU A 85 6.07 2.57 8.47
CA GLU A 85 6.00 3.65 7.48
C GLU A 85 5.00 3.36 6.37
N LEU A 86 4.97 2.11 5.89
CA LEU A 86 3.99 1.64 4.91
C LEU A 86 2.56 1.69 5.46
N ALA A 87 2.35 1.28 6.71
CA ALA A 87 1.04 1.30 7.35
C ALA A 87 0.45 2.72 7.44
N VAL A 88 1.28 3.72 7.72
CA VAL A 88 0.86 5.13 7.75
C VAL A 88 0.47 5.63 6.35
N ARG A 89 1.20 5.22 5.32
CA ARG A 89 1.03 5.71 3.94
C ARG A 89 -0.03 4.95 3.15
N GLU A 90 -0.15 3.66 3.39
CA GLU A 90 -1.09 2.76 2.71
C GLU A 90 -2.36 2.53 3.53
N PHE A 91 -2.66 3.44 4.45
CA PHE A 91 -3.86 3.32 5.25
C PHE A 91 -5.10 3.33 4.37
N VAL A 92 -5.77 2.19 4.27
CA VAL A 92 -7.03 2.02 3.56
C VAL A 92 -8.09 1.58 4.55
N PRO A 93 -9.03 2.45 4.94
CA PRO A 93 -10.13 2.08 5.84
C PRO A 93 -10.94 0.91 5.30
N THR A 94 -11.34 0.00 6.18
CA THR A 94 -12.20 -1.12 5.85
C THR A 94 -13.66 -0.70 6.06
N ILE A 95 -14.49 -0.80 5.02
CA ILE A 95 -15.93 -0.61 5.13
C ILE A 95 -16.54 -1.85 5.78
N GLU A 96 -17.15 -1.66 6.95
CA GLU A 96 -17.87 -2.71 7.67
C GLU A 96 -19.37 -2.66 7.37
N LYS A 97 -19.89 -1.47 7.07
CA LYS A 97 -21.30 -1.24 6.77
C LYS A 97 -21.50 -0.04 5.85
N ILE A 98 -22.44 -0.16 4.92
CA ILE A 98 -22.94 0.97 4.12
C ILE A 98 -24.26 1.40 4.75
N VAL A 99 -24.28 2.60 5.33
CA VAL A 99 -25.45 3.12 6.05
C VAL A 99 -26.48 3.67 5.08
N ALA A 100 -26.02 4.51 4.14
CA ALA A 100 -26.88 5.14 3.15
C ALA A 100 -26.08 5.53 1.91
N VAL A 101 -26.78 5.68 0.79
CA VAL A 101 -26.26 6.26 -0.45
C VAL A 101 -27.22 7.38 -0.90
N SER A 102 -26.67 8.46 -1.43
CA SER A 102 -27.49 9.62 -1.85
C SER A 102 -28.31 9.35 -3.10
N SER A 103 -27.77 8.52 -4.01
CA SER A 103 -28.44 8.09 -5.24
C SER A 103 -27.86 6.76 -5.71
N PHE A 104 -28.58 6.06 -6.60
CA PHE A 104 -28.10 4.84 -7.26
C PHE A 104 -27.45 5.10 -8.61
N SER A 105 -27.23 6.35 -8.96
CA SER A 105 -26.45 6.78 -10.12
C SER A 105 -25.24 7.59 -9.63
N THR A 106 -24.17 7.53 -10.38
CA THR A 106 -22.94 8.30 -10.10
C THR A 106 -23.06 9.73 -10.64
N PRO A 107 -22.52 10.74 -9.98
CA PRO A 107 -21.84 10.64 -8.67
C PRO A 107 -22.79 10.35 -7.50
N SER A 108 -22.34 9.53 -6.56
CA SER A 108 -23.12 9.18 -5.36
C SER A 108 -22.30 9.39 -4.08
N THR A 109 -22.91 9.97 -3.08
CA THR A 109 -22.29 10.11 -1.76
C THR A 109 -22.75 8.97 -0.87
N TRP A 110 -21.79 8.28 -0.27
CA TRP A 110 -22.07 7.14 0.61
C TRP A 110 -21.69 7.47 2.04
N ASP A 111 -22.60 7.22 2.95
CA ASP A 111 -22.33 7.20 4.40
C ASP A 111 -22.00 5.77 4.81
N VAL A 112 -20.79 5.56 5.30
CA VAL A 112 -20.26 4.24 5.64
C VAL A 112 -19.75 4.19 7.07
N GLN A 113 -19.81 3.00 7.66
CA GLN A 113 -19.13 2.69 8.91
C GLN A 113 -17.87 1.90 8.56
N THR A 114 -16.74 2.37 9.05
CA THR A 114 -15.43 1.73 8.83
C THR A 114 -14.84 1.24 10.14
N ASP A 115 -13.77 0.46 10.06
CA ASP A 115 -12.95 0.03 11.20
C ASP A 115 -12.34 1.20 12.00
N ARG A 116 -12.41 2.41 11.46
CA ARG A 116 -11.94 3.67 12.09
C ARG A 116 -13.05 4.63 12.45
N GLY A 117 -14.32 4.20 12.36
CA GLY A 117 -15.49 5.01 12.64
C GLY A 117 -16.29 5.38 11.40
N ALA A 118 -17.29 6.25 11.60
CA ALA A 118 -18.13 6.73 10.51
C ALA A 118 -17.33 7.58 9.52
N ALA A 119 -17.56 7.36 8.23
CA ALA A 119 -16.93 8.11 7.16
C ALA A 119 -17.92 8.40 6.04
N ARG A 120 -17.61 9.40 5.25
CA ARG A 120 -18.37 9.74 4.03
C ARG A 120 -17.42 9.68 2.84
N LEU A 121 -17.83 9.02 1.78
CA LEU A 121 -17.09 8.97 0.53
C LEU A 121 -17.97 9.41 -0.64
N VAL A 122 -17.35 9.94 -1.67
CA VAL A 122 -18.00 10.30 -2.92
C VAL A 122 -17.52 9.36 -4.01
N LEU A 123 -18.42 8.55 -4.54
CA LEU A 123 -18.18 7.71 -5.71
C LEU A 123 -18.46 8.56 -6.97
N LYS A 124 -17.46 8.89 -7.74
CA LYS A 124 -17.61 9.71 -8.95
C LYS A 124 -18.10 8.92 -10.14
N ALA A 125 -17.64 7.68 -10.27
CA ALA A 125 -17.97 6.78 -11.38
C ALA A 125 -18.04 5.33 -10.89
N GLU A 126 -18.72 4.46 -11.61
CA GLU A 126 -18.83 3.03 -11.26
C GLU A 126 -17.48 2.31 -11.39
N GLU A 127 -16.63 2.73 -12.32
CA GLU A 127 -15.27 2.23 -12.51
C GLU A 127 -14.32 2.53 -11.33
N ASP A 128 -14.70 3.43 -10.43
CA ASP A 128 -13.97 3.68 -9.17
C ASP A 128 -14.10 2.49 -8.19
N ILE A 129 -15.04 1.59 -8.43
CA ILE A 129 -15.17 0.32 -7.71
C ILE A 129 -14.41 -0.76 -8.47
N ARG A 130 -13.28 -1.18 -7.91
CA ARG A 130 -12.45 -2.24 -8.49
C ARG A 130 -12.70 -3.56 -7.76
N ARG A 131 -13.07 -4.58 -8.51
CA ARG A 131 -13.16 -5.95 -7.99
C ARG A 131 -11.76 -6.57 -7.96
N LEU A 132 -11.35 -7.03 -6.79
CA LEU A 132 -10.09 -7.73 -6.58
C LEU A 132 -10.28 -9.25 -6.71
N ALA A 133 -9.20 -10.00 -6.50
CA ALA A 133 -9.21 -11.46 -6.60
C ALA A 133 -10.39 -12.10 -5.85
N GLY A 134 -11.11 -13.03 -6.51
CA GLY A 134 -12.24 -13.75 -5.93
C GLY A 134 -13.59 -13.04 -6.02
N ARG A 135 -13.68 -11.88 -6.67
CA ARG A 135 -14.90 -11.06 -6.86
C ARG A 135 -15.60 -10.55 -5.60
N THR A 136 -15.21 -11.04 -4.42
CA THR A 136 -15.78 -10.64 -3.13
C THR A 136 -15.04 -9.49 -2.47
N ARG A 137 -13.82 -9.20 -2.93
CA ARG A 137 -13.01 -8.07 -2.45
C ARG A 137 -13.16 -6.87 -3.35
N LEU A 138 -13.38 -5.72 -2.75
CA LEU A 138 -13.51 -4.46 -3.48
C LEU A 138 -12.49 -3.44 -2.96
N LEU A 139 -12.00 -2.63 -3.89
CA LEU A 139 -11.28 -1.40 -3.61
C LEU A 139 -12.08 -0.26 -4.24
N ILE A 140 -12.42 0.75 -3.43
CA ILE A 140 -13.23 1.87 -3.85
C ILE A 140 -12.40 3.14 -3.77
N ALA A 141 -12.20 3.80 -4.91
CA ALA A 141 -11.55 5.11 -4.96
C ALA A 141 -12.58 6.20 -4.67
N ALA A 142 -12.32 7.02 -3.65
CA ALA A 142 -13.15 8.18 -3.35
C ALA A 142 -12.69 9.40 -4.13
N GLY A 143 -13.63 10.25 -4.49
CA GLY A 143 -13.37 11.42 -5.33
C GLY A 143 -12.41 12.46 -4.78
N GLU A 144 -12.08 12.41 -3.52
CA GLU A 144 -11.12 13.30 -2.84
C GLU A 144 -9.75 12.65 -2.64
N GLY A 145 -9.45 11.58 -3.37
CA GLY A 145 -8.15 10.90 -3.36
C GLY A 145 -7.97 9.86 -2.26
N GLY A 146 -9.00 9.57 -1.47
CA GLY A 146 -9.03 8.49 -0.51
C GLY A 146 -9.36 7.15 -1.17
N GLN A 147 -9.02 6.07 -0.48
CA GLN A 147 -9.42 4.72 -0.87
C GLN A 147 -10.07 4.01 0.30
N PHE A 148 -11.01 3.13 0.00
CA PHE A 148 -11.70 2.28 0.95
C PHE A 148 -11.68 0.84 0.45
N LYS A 149 -11.63 -0.13 1.35
CA LYS A 149 -11.67 -1.55 0.99
C LYS A 149 -12.88 -2.24 1.61
N VAL A 150 -13.40 -3.20 0.88
CA VAL A 150 -14.34 -4.20 1.38
C VAL A 150 -13.64 -5.55 1.26
N PRO A 151 -13.19 -6.15 2.37
CA PRO A 151 -12.43 -7.41 2.33
C PRO A 151 -13.26 -8.59 1.83
N ASP A 152 -14.55 -8.58 2.14
CA ASP A 152 -15.49 -9.60 1.70
C ASP A 152 -16.92 -9.02 1.66
N THR A 153 -17.48 -8.93 0.45
CA THR A 153 -18.83 -8.43 0.24
C THR A 153 -19.89 -9.33 0.86
N THR A 154 -19.58 -10.62 1.03
CA THR A 154 -20.50 -11.59 1.63
C THR A 154 -20.60 -11.44 3.15
N ALA A 155 -19.58 -10.87 3.77
CA ALA A 155 -19.55 -10.58 5.21
C ALA A 155 -20.34 -9.32 5.58
N LEU A 156 -20.70 -8.47 4.61
CA LEU A 156 -21.55 -7.31 4.85
C LEU A 156 -22.97 -7.73 5.25
N ASP A 157 -23.62 -6.87 6.03
CA ASP A 157 -25.05 -7.07 6.35
C ASP A 157 -25.94 -6.99 5.09
N LYS A 158 -27.15 -7.52 5.19
CA LYS A 158 -28.10 -7.60 4.07
C LYS A 158 -28.41 -6.24 3.45
N HIS A 159 -28.51 -5.20 4.27
CA HIS A 159 -28.78 -3.84 3.82
C HIS A 159 -27.61 -3.29 3.00
N SER A 160 -26.39 -3.39 3.51
CA SER A 160 -25.17 -2.95 2.83
C SER A 160 -24.95 -3.67 1.51
N ARG A 161 -25.16 -4.99 1.47
CA ARG A 161 -25.08 -5.76 0.22
C ARG A 161 -26.08 -5.30 -0.83
N LYS A 162 -27.33 -5.07 -0.43
CA LYS A 162 -28.37 -4.61 -1.33
C LYS A 162 -28.09 -3.22 -1.92
N LEU A 163 -27.51 -2.32 -1.12
CA LEU A 163 -27.05 -1.02 -1.63
C LEU A 163 -25.87 -1.17 -2.60
N LEU A 164 -24.90 -1.99 -2.23
CA LEU A 164 -23.68 -2.20 -3.03
C LEU A 164 -23.98 -2.85 -4.38
N GLU A 165 -24.90 -3.83 -4.45
CA GLU A 165 -25.28 -4.54 -5.68
C GLU A 165 -25.84 -3.61 -6.76
N ARG A 166 -26.29 -2.42 -6.42
CA ARG A 166 -26.78 -1.41 -7.35
C ARG A 166 -25.67 -0.73 -8.14
N PHE A 167 -24.42 -0.85 -7.68
CA PHE A 167 -23.23 -0.23 -8.30
C PHE A 167 -22.26 -1.27 -8.89
N LEU A 168 -22.55 -2.54 -8.76
CA LEU A 168 -21.76 -3.64 -9.28
C LEU A 168 -22.39 -4.22 -10.54
#